data_5dd43af7849d1e9ac5e104bff805d3cc
#
_entry.id   5dd43af7849d1e9ac5e104bff805d3cc
#
_cell.length_a   1.000
_cell.length_b   1.000
_cell.length_c   1.000
_cell.angle_alpha   90.00
_cell.angle_beta   90.00
_cell.angle_gamma   90.00
#
_symmetry.space_group_name_H-M   'P 1'
#
loop_
_entity.id
_entity.type
_entity.pdbx_description
1 polymer ?
#
loop_
_entity_poly.entity_id
_entity_poly.type
_entity_poly.pdbx_seq_one_letter_code
_entity_poly.pdbx_strand_id
1 'polypeptide(L)'
;MEKNPTAKFETTLGEFTVELFADKAPVTVENFVTLAKKGYYDGVIFHRVIPGFMIQGGDPTGTGRGGPGYAIPDEFHPELMHDVPGILSMANSGPNTGGSQFFVTVAATPWLNNRHAVFGKVVSGMDVVDKISTVKRDGGDRPIEPVEMKKVTVDGE
;
A
#
# COMPACT_ATOMS: atom_id res chain seq x y z
N MET A 1 -5.70 -20.79 -16.08
CA MET A 1 -5.84 -20.03 -14.82
C MET A 1 -4.92 -18.84 -14.82
N GLU A 2 -5.49 -17.68 -14.74
CA GLU A 2 -4.71 -16.47 -14.77
C GLU A 2 -4.01 -16.24 -13.43
N LYS A 3 -2.74 -15.89 -13.53
CA LYS A 3 -1.94 -15.53 -12.38
C LYS A 3 -2.27 -14.12 -11.94
N ASN A 4 -2.37 -13.88 -10.64
CA ASN A 4 -2.49 -12.52 -10.13
C ASN A 4 -1.25 -11.70 -10.54
N PRO A 5 -1.41 -10.42 -10.88
CA PRO A 5 -0.26 -9.58 -11.18
C PRO A 5 0.57 -9.31 -9.93
N THR A 6 1.81 -8.88 -10.14
CA THR A 6 2.71 -8.48 -9.06
C THR A 6 3.12 -7.03 -9.26
N ALA A 7 3.38 -6.34 -8.15
CA ALA A 7 3.93 -4.98 -8.18
C ALA A 7 5.26 -4.96 -7.45
N LYS A 8 6.26 -4.37 -8.09
CA LYS A 8 7.60 -4.21 -7.53
C LYS A 8 7.79 -2.76 -7.12
N PHE A 9 8.13 -2.55 -5.85
CA PHE A 9 8.40 -1.23 -5.29
C PHE A 9 9.90 -1.05 -5.13
N GLU A 10 10.49 -0.16 -5.91
CA GLU A 10 11.89 0.22 -5.77
C GLU A 10 11.96 1.45 -4.89
N THR A 11 12.45 1.30 -3.67
CA THR A 11 12.46 2.37 -2.68
C THR A 11 13.87 2.82 -2.32
N THR A 12 13.95 3.93 -1.60
CA THR A 12 15.20 4.44 -1.05
C THR A 12 15.97 3.41 -0.22
N LEU A 13 15.25 2.50 0.45
CA LEU A 13 15.84 1.51 1.36
C LEU A 13 15.90 0.10 0.79
N GLY A 14 15.52 -0.10 -0.46
CA GLY A 14 15.54 -1.41 -1.11
C GLY A 14 14.26 -1.69 -1.84
N GLU A 15 14.09 -2.94 -2.29
CA GLU A 15 12.96 -3.37 -3.10
C GLU A 15 12.10 -4.38 -2.36
N PHE A 16 10.80 -4.30 -2.58
CA PHE A 16 9.88 -5.37 -2.17
C PHE A 16 8.83 -5.57 -3.26
N THR A 17 8.29 -6.79 -3.31
CA THR A 17 7.31 -7.18 -4.32
C THR A 17 6.05 -7.67 -3.63
N VAL A 18 4.89 -7.29 -4.17
CA VAL A 18 3.58 -7.70 -3.66
C VAL A 18 2.82 -8.46 -4.75
N GLU A 19 2.03 -9.43 -4.32
CA GLU A 19 1.02 -10.06 -5.19
C GLU A 19 -0.24 -9.23 -5.06
N LEU A 20 -0.88 -8.91 -6.20
CA LEU A 20 -2.13 -8.14 -6.23
C LEU A 20 -3.30 -9.10 -6.46
N PHE A 21 -4.28 -9.07 -5.57
CA PHE A 21 -5.41 -10.01 -5.59
C PHE A 21 -6.49 -9.58 -6.59
N ALA A 22 -6.16 -9.61 -7.88
CA ALA A 22 -7.07 -9.19 -8.95
C ALA A 22 -8.31 -10.09 -9.05
N ASP A 23 -8.21 -11.33 -8.60
CA ASP A 23 -9.32 -12.29 -8.60
C ASP A 23 -10.39 -11.96 -7.55
N LYS A 24 -9.98 -11.40 -6.39
CA LYS A 24 -10.88 -11.15 -5.25
C LYS A 24 -11.15 -9.68 -5.00
N ALA A 25 -10.29 -8.79 -5.47
CA ALA A 25 -10.44 -7.35 -5.32
C ALA A 25 -10.17 -6.65 -6.67
N PRO A 26 -10.92 -6.99 -7.73
CA PRO A 26 -10.62 -6.52 -9.08
C PRO A 26 -10.68 -5.00 -9.25
N VAL A 27 -11.63 -4.32 -8.63
CA VAL A 27 -11.77 -2.87 -8.77
C VAL A 27 -10.60 -2.14 -8.09
N THR A 28 -10.25 -2.57 -6.89
CA THR A 28 -9.15 -1.98 -6.12
C THR A 28 -7.81 -2.21 -6.83
N VAL A 29 -7.58 -3.44 -7.30
CA VAL A 29 -6.35 -3.76 -8.03
C VAL A 29 -6.27 -2.98 -9.34
N GLU A 30 -7.35 -2.90 -10.11
CA GLU A 30 -7.37 -2.14 -11.36
C GLU A 30 -7.04 -0.67 -11.13
N ASN A 31 -7.58 -0.07 -10.07
CA ASN A 31 -7.28 1.30 -9.70
C ASN A 31 -5.77 1.47 -9.42
N PHE A 32 -5.21 0.60 -8.60
CA PHE A 32 -3.79 0.64 -8.26
C PHE A 32 -2.91 0.47 -9.50
N VAL A 33 -3.21 -0.54 -10.33
CA VAL A 33 -2.45 -0.83 -11.55
C VAL A 33 -2.47 0.35 -12.52
N THR A 34 -3.65 0.95 -12.72
CA THR A 34 -3.80 2.11 -13.60
C THR A 34 -2.95 3.27 -13.14
N LEU A 35 -2.97 3.57 -11.83
CA LEU A 35 -2.15 4.65 -11.27
C LEU A 35 -0.66 4.34 -11.38
N ALA A 36 -0.26 3.10 -11.07
CA ALA A 36 1.14 2.70 -11.16
C ALA A 36 1.69 2.83 -12.59
N LYS A 37 0.92 2.42 -13.58
CA LYS A 37 1.32 2.51 -14.99
C LYS A 37 1.47 3.93 -15.48
N LYS A 38 0.73 4.87 -14.91
CA LYS A 38 0.84 6.29 -15.24
C LYS A 38 2.04 6.97 -14.59
N GLY A 39 2.80 6.24 -13.77
CA GLY A 39 3.88 6.82 -12.99
C GLY A 39 3.41 7.63 -11.80
N TYR A 40 2.16 7.47 -11.40
CA TYR A 40 1.54 8.23 -10.31
C TYR A 40 2.30 8.09 -8.99
N TYR A 41 2.82 6.88 -8.71
CA TYR A 41 3.53 6.60 -7.47
C TYR A 41 5.03 6.90 -7.54
N ASP A 42 5.57 7.18 -8.72
CA ASP A 42 7.01 7.42 -8.86
C ASP A 42 7.39 8.73 -8.15
N GLY A 43 8.36 8.66 -7.25
CA GLY A 43 8.77 9.80 -6.44
C GLY A 43 7.92 10.07 -5.21
N VAL A 44 6.88 9.27 -4.95
CA VAL A 44 5.97 9.46 -3.83
C VAL A 44 6.54 8.82 -2.57
N ILE A 45 6.41 9.50 -1.43
CA ILE A 45 7.00 9.03 -0.17
C ILE A 45 6.03 8.17 0.65
N PHE A 46 6.60 7.41 1.59
CA PHE A 46 5.85 6.85 2.71
C PHE A 46 5.77 7.93 3.78
N HIS A 47 4.65 8.61 3.83
CA HIS A 47 4.49 9.78 4.71
C HIS A 47 4.13 9.43 6.15
N ARG A 48 3.81 8.17 6.43
CA ARG A 48 3.45 7.71 7.77
C ARG A 48 3.97 6.30 7.99
N VAL A 49 4.81 6.12 9.01
CA VAL A 49 5.36 4.81 9.35
C VAL A 49 5.23 4.59 10.86
N ILE A 50 4.75 3.43 11.26
CA ILE A 50 4.58 3.07 12.67
C ILE A 50 5.12 1.66 12.88
N PRO A 51 6.25 1.49 13.60
CA PRO A 51 6.79 0.15 13.87
C PRO A 51 5.78 -0.71 14.61
N GLY A 52 5.71 -1.98 14.25
CA GLY A 52 4.74 -2.90 14.82
C GLY A 52 3.32 -2.72 14.32
N PHE A 53 3.11 -1.84 13.33
CA PHE A 53 1.80 -1.58 12.75
C PHE A 53 1.85 -1.58 11.22
N MET A 54 2.32 -0.49 10.59
CA MET A 54 2.27 -0.40 9.13
C MET A 54 3.17 0.71 8.58
N ILE A 55 3.35 0.69 7.24
CA ILE A 55 3.89 1.83 6.49
C ILE A 55 2.83 2.29 5.50
N GLN A 56 2.62 3.59 5.37
CA GLN A 56 1.57 4.17 4.53
C GLN A 56 2.14 5.19 3.56
N GLY A 57 1.69 5.12 2.32
CA GLY A 57 2.10 6.06 1.29
C GLY A 57 1.06 6.14 0.18
N GLY A 58 1.44 6.71 -0.97
CA GLY A 58 0.57 6.79 -2.13
C GLY A 58 -0.13 8.13 -2.32
N ASP A 59 0.17 9.11 -1.47
CA ASP A 59 -0.31 10.48 -1.63
C ASP A 59 0.78 11.30 -2.33
N PRO A 60 0.57 11.76 -3.57
CA PRO A 60 1.60 12.51 -4.29
C PRO A 60 1.97 13.83 -3.63
N THR A 61 1.12 14.39 -2.77
CA THR A 61 1.44 15.59 -2.02
C THR A 61 2.27 15.29 -0.76
N GLY A 62 2.30 14.03 -0.32
CA GLY A 62 3.03 13.61 0.86
C GLY A 62 2.46 14.11 2.19
N THR A 63 1.24 14.64 2.19
CA THR A 63 0.62 15.23 3.40
C THR A 63 -0.36 14.29 4.09
N GLY A 64 -0.77 13.22 3.42
CA GLY A 64 -1.84 12.33 3.87
C GLY A 64 -3.23 12.79 3.46
N ARG A 65 -3.33 13.93 2.77
CA ARG A 65 -4.61 14.52 2.35
C ARG A 65 -4.83 14.51 0.85
N GLY A 66 -3.82 14.18 0.07
CA GLY A 66 -3.91 14.16 -1.39
C GLY A 66 -4.43 12.84 -1.90
N GLY A 67 -4.79 12.82 -3.17
CA GLY A 67 -5.29 11.64 -3.84
C GLY A 67 -5.49 11.90 -5.32
N PRO A 68 -6.11 10.94 -6.04
CA PRO A 68 -6.22 11.00 -7.50
C PRO A 68 -7.37 11.87 -8.01
N GLY A 69 -8.13 12.50 -7.12
CA GLY A 69 -9.26 13.35 -7.51
C GLY A 69 -10.59 12.60 -7.61
N TYR A 70 -10.63 11.35 -7.17
CA TYR A 70 -11.83 10.52 -7.14
C TYR A 70 -11.74 9.54 -5.98
N ALA A 71 -12.83 8.84 -5.69
CA ALA A 71 -12.86 7.78 -4.69
C ALA A 71 -13.41 6.49 -5.30
N ILE A 72 -12.97 5.35 -4.77
CA ILE A 72 -13.48 4.05 -5.19
C ILE A 72 -14.27 3.42 -4.04
N PRO A 73 -15.27 2.56 -4.35
CA PRO A 73 -16.02 1.88 -3.31
C PRO A 73 -15.15 0.89 -2.54
N ASP A 74 -15.53 0.62 -1.30
CA ASP A 74 -14.90 -0.44 -0.52
C ASP A 74 -15.15 -1.78 -1.20
N GLU A 75 -14.14 -2.65 -1.15
CA GLU A 75 -14.20 -3.95 -1.79
C GLU A 75 -13.67 -4.99 -0.82
N PHE A 76 -14.53 -5.42 0.10
CA PHE A 76 -14.17 -6.41 1.11
C PHE A 76 -14.44 -7.81 0.60
N HIS A 77 -13.57 -8.74 0.97
CA HIS A 77 -13.73 -10.15 0.63
C HIS A 77 -13.47 -10.98 1.89
N PRO A 78 -14.33 -11.99 2.17
CA PRO A 78 -14.18 -12.76 3.42
C PRO A 78 -12.86 -13.52 3.56
N GLU A 79 -12.16 -13.77 2.44
CA GLU A 79 -10.85 -14.42 2.47
C GLU A 79 -9.69 -13.43 2.56
N LEU A 80 -9.96 -12.12 2.48
CA LEU A 80 -8.92 -11.09 2.52
C LEU A 80 -8.98 -10.34 3.84
N MET A 81 -8.11 -10.75 4.76
CA MET A 81 -8.08 -10.23 6.13
C MET A 81 -6.69 -9.70 6.48
N HIS A 82 -6.65 -8.85 7.51
CA HIS A 82 -5.39 -8.29 8.04
C HIS A 82 -4.86 -9.21 9.13
N ASP A 83 -4.60 -10.47 8.81
CA ASP A 83 -4.31 -11.52 9.79
C ASP A 83 -2.82 -11.88 9.91
N VAL A 84 -1.97 -11.35 9.02
CA VAL A 84 -0.52 -11.58 9.01
C VAL A 84 0.21 -10.30 8.64
N PRO A 85 1.54 -10.22 8.91
CA PRO A 85 2.35 -9.11 8.39
C PRO A 85 2.41 -9.14 6.85
N GLY A 86 2.63 -7.99 6.24
CA GLY A 86 2.81 -7.88 4.80
C GLY A 86 1.53 -7.74 3.99
N ILE A 87 0.43 -7.38 4.63
CA ILE A 87 -0.85 -7.18 3.93
C ILE A 87 -0.89 -5.78 3.33
N LEU A 88 -1.21 -5.72 2.04
CA LEU A 88 -1.40 -4.47 1.29
C LEU A 88 -2.88 -4.12 1.29
N SER A 89 -3.22 -2.96 1.81
CA SER A 89 -4.60 -2.55 2.04
C SER A 89 -4.80 -1.08 1.72
N MET A 90 -6.02 -0.69 1.37
CA MET A 90 -6.33 0.70 1.01
C MET A 90 -6.55 1.56 2.25
N ALA A 91 -5.81 2.66 2.32
CA ALA A 91 -6.11 3.70 3.29
C ALA A 91 -7.38 4.44 2.87
N ASN A 92 -8.14 4.94 3.84
CA ASN A 92 -9.35 5.71 3.57
C ASN A 92 -9.66 6.64 4.75
N SER A 93 -10.65 7.50 4.55
CA SER A 93 -11.16 8.41 5.58
C SER A 93 -12.61 8.11 5.95
N GLY A 94 -13.01 6.85 5.81
CA GLY A 94 -14.35 6.35 6.08
C GLY A 94 -14.84 5.47 4.94
N PRO A 95 -16.11 5.01 4.98
CA PRO A 95 -16.64 4.13 3.94
C PRO A 95 -16.58 4.75 2.55
N ASN A 96 -16.14 3.95 1.58
CA ASN A 96 -16.12 4.31 0.15
C ASN A 96 -15.31 5.57 -0.17
N THR A 97 -14.18 5.78 0.53
CA THR A 97 -13.31 6.95 0.31
C THR A 97 -11.90 6.58 -0.12
N GLY A 98 -11.66 5.33 -0.52
CA GLY A 98 -10.36 4.93 -1.04
C GLY A 98 -9.99 5.68 -2.31
N GLY A 99 -8.71 5.98 -2.47
CA GLY A 99 -8.20 6.68 -3.65
C GLY A 99 -6.87 6.11 -4.10
N SER A 100 -5.76 6.76 -3.73
CA SER A 100 -4.43 6.30 -4.09
C SER A 100 -3.60 5.85 -2.89
N GLN A 101 -3.93 6.28 -1.69
CA GLN A 101 -3.15 5.93 -0.50
C GLN A 101 -3.38 4.49 -0.10
N PHE A 102 -2.30 3.83 0.29
CA PHE A 102 -2.34 2.44 0.74
C PHE A 102 -1.36 2.27 1.91
N PHE A 103 -1.48 1.15 2.60
CA PHE A 103 -0.51 0.79 3.62
C PHE A 103 -0.13 -0.68 3.51
N VAL A 104 1.06 -1.00 4.02
CA VAL A 104 1.54 -2.39 4.13
C VAL A 104 1.76 -2.66 5.60
N THR A 105 1.12 -3.70 6.12
CA THR A 105 1.22 -4.02 7.54
C THR A 105 2.54 -4.71 7.88
N VAL A 106 3.01 -4.51 9.10
CA VAL A 106 4.18 -5.22 9.63
C VAL A 106 3.80 -6.13 10.81
N ALA A 107 2.50 -6.27 11.06
CA ALA A 107 1.94 -7.13 12.09
C ALA A 107 0.51 -7.50 11.69
N ALA A 108 -0.11 -8.43 12.41
CA ALA A 108 -1.53 -8.70 12.25
C ALA A 108 -2.34 -7.50 12.81
N THR A 109 -3.32 -7.03 12.05
CA THR A 109 -4.14 -5.86 12.41
C THR A 109 -5.62 -6.17 12.23
N PRO A 110 -6.17 -7.17 12.94
CA PRO A 110 -7.53 -7.66 12.68
C PRO A 110 -8.63 -6.62 12.90
N TRP A 111 -8.38 -5.57 13.67
CA TRP A 111 -9.34 -4.48 13.87
C TRP A 111 -9.60 -3.68 12.58
N LEU A 112 -8.78 -3.85 11.55
CA LEU A 112 -8.96 -3.17 10.26
C LEU A 112 -9.85 -3.96 9.29
N ASN A 113 -10.20 -5.20 9.61
CA ASN A 113 -11.04 -6.03 8.76
C ASN A 113 -12.40 -5.37 8.54
N ASN A 114 -12.89 -5.40 7.29
CA ASN A 114 -14.15 -4.78 6.88
C ASN A 114 -14.19 -3.25 7.05
N ARG A 115 -13.03 -2.63 7.17
CA ARG A 115 -12.88 -1.16 7.22
C ARG A 115 -11.92 -0.67 6.14
N HIS A 116 -10.96 -1.52 5.79
CA HIS A 116 -9.99 -1.24 4.74
C HIS A 116 -9.95 -2.41 3.76
N ALA A 117 -9.93 -2.10 2.48
CA ALA A 117 -9.97 -3.13 1.44
C ALA A 117 -8.56 -3.72 1.22
N VAL A 118 -8.39 -4.97 1.59
CA VAL A 118 -7.17 -5.73 1.33
C VAL A 118 -7.12 -6.07 -0.16
N PHE A 119 -6.00 -5.79 -0.81
CA PHE A 119 -5.86 -6.10 -2.24
C PHE A 119 -4.52 -6.71 -2.63
N GLY A 120 -3.68 -7.03 -1.67
CA GLY A 120 -2.41 -7.69 -1.97
C GLY A 120 -1.65 -8.14 -0.73
N LYS A 121 -0.50 -8.76 -0.95
CA LYS A 121 0.42 -9.13 0.12
C LYS A 121 1.86 -9.14 -0.39
N VAL A 122 2.80 -8.90 0.51
CA VAL A 122 4.23 -8.96 0.21
C VAL A 122 4.63 -10.42 -0.03
N VAL A 123 5.28 -10.69 -1.14
CA VAL A 123 5.80 -12.02 -1.48
C VAL A 123 7.33 -12.05 -1.47
N SER A 124 7.99 -10.89 -1.47
CA SER A 124 9.44 -10.78 -1.44
C SER A 124 9.83 -9.42 -0.85
N GLY A 125 10.91 -9.37 -0.08
CA GLY A 125 11.43 -8.12 0.45
C GLY A 125 10.73 -7.62 1.72
N MET A 126 10.12 -8.50 2.51
CA MET A 126 9.49 -8.08 3.75
C MET A 126 10.46 -7.41 4.72
N ASP A 127 11.73 -7.78 4.69
CA ASP A 127 12.79 -7.12 5.47
C ASP A 127 12.91 -5.64 5.13
N VAL A 128 12.68 -5.26 3.88
CA VAL A 128 12.69 -3.85 3.46
C VAL A 128 11.48 -3.11 4.06
N VAL A 129 10.31 -3.73 4.03
CA VAL A 129 9.09 -3.15 4.64
C VAL A 129 9.32 -2.93 6.14
N ASP A 130 9.88 -3.91 6.84
CA ASP A 130 10.21 -3.78 8.27
C ASP A 130 11.20 -2.65 8.50
N LYS A 131 12.23 -2.53 7.68
CA LYS A 131 13.22 -1.47 7.77
C LYS A 131 12.58 -0.09 7.63
N ILE A 132 11.68 0.07 6.66
CA ILE A 132 10.96 1.34 6.46
C ILE A 132 10.13 1.68 7.69
N SER A 133 9.48 0.69 8.31
CA SER A 133 8.62 0.91 9.47
C SER A 133 9.38 1.41 10.70
N THR A 134 10.70 1.21 10.75
CA THR A 134 11.53 1.53 11.92
C THR A 134 12.45 2.73 11.73
N VAL A 135 12.36 3.46 10.61
CA VAL A 135 13.16 4.67 10.41
C VAL A 135 12.77 5.74 11.43
N LYS A 136 13.68 6.67 11.67
CA LYS A 136 13.39 7.81 12.57
C LYS A 136 12.24 8.61 11.98
N ARG A 137 11.32 8.98 12.85
CA ARG A 137 10.12 9.73 12.49
C ARG A 137 9.86 10.86 13.46
N ASP A 138 9.07 11.84 13.00
CA ASP A 138 8.65 12.96 13.85
C ASP A 138 7.41 12.59 14.68
N GLY A 139 6.85 13.57 15.41
CA GLY A 139 5.68 13.34 16.24
C GLY A 139 4.40 12.98 15.49
N GLY A 140 4.37 13.17 14.17
CA GLY A 140 3.25 12.78 13.31
C GLY A 140 3.50 11.47 12.55
N ASP A 141 4.50 10.69 12.97
CA ASP A 141 4.88 9.41 12.36
C ASP A 141 5.41 9.54 10.92
N ARG A 142 5.89 10.71 10.56
CA ARG A 142 6.48 10.97 9.26
C ARG A 142 7.99 10.74 9.33
N PRO A 143 8.58 9.95 8.40
CA PRO A 143 10.03 9.78 8.37
C PRO A 143 10.76 11.12 8.29
N ILE A 144 11.77 11.30 9.13
CA ILE A 144 12.58 12.54 9.14
C ILE A 144 13.36 12.65 7.83
N GLU A 145 13.95 11.53 7.38
CA GLU A 145 14.54 11.44 6.06
C GLU A 145 13.53 10.78 5.14
N PRO A 146 13.13 11.42 4.04
CA PRO A 146 12.09 10.85 3.16
C PRO A 146 12.46 9.46 2.66
N VAL A 147 11.51 8.53 2.77
CA VAL A 147 11.59 7.21 2.13
C VAL A 147 10.70 7.27 0.90
N GLU A 148 11.31 7.21 -0.25
CA GLU A 148 10.65 7.45 -1.52
C GLU A 148 10.42 6.15 -2.28
N MET A 149 9.26 6.03 -2.91
CA MET A 149 9.02 5.01 -3.93
C MET A 149 9.62 5.54 -5.23
N LYS A 150 10.84 5.11 -5.56
CA LYS A 150 11.53 5.59 -6.77
C LYS A 150 10.79 5.16 -8.03
N LYS A 151 10.26 3.95 -8.00
CA LYS A 151 9.49 3.40 -9.11
C LYS A 151 8.58 2.29 -8.62
N VAL A 152 7.38 2.20 -9.19
CA VAL A 152 6.44 1.10 -8.96
C VAL A 152 6.12 0.48 -10.32
N THR A 153 6.46 -0.79 -10.48
CA THR A 153 6.30 -1.53 -11.74
C THR A 153 5.33 -2.68 -11.54
N VAL A 154 4.38 -2.85 -12.46
CA VAL A 154 3.40 -3.94 -12.39
C VAL A 154 3.65 -4.91 -13.52
N ASP A 155 3.69 -6.21 -13.20
CA ASP A 155 3.87 -7.30 -14.15
C ASP A 155 2.72 -8.30 -14.04
N GLY A 156 2.39 -8.95 -15.16
CA GLY A 156 1.45 -10.06 -15.18
C GLY A 156 -0.03 -9.69 -15.21
N GLU A 157 -0.34 -8.43 -15.55
CA GLU A 157 -1.74 -8.05 -15.74
C GLU A 157 -2.31 -8.41 -17.10
#